data_68c5d28eb4135f124616385652f8f89a
#
_entry.id   68c5d28eb4135f124616385652f8f89a
#
_cell.length_a   1.000
_cell.length_b   1.000
_cell.length_c   1.000
_cell.angle_alpha   90.00
_cell.angle_beta   90.00
_cell.angle_gamma   90.00
#
_symmetry.space_group_name_H-M   'P 1'
#
loop_
_entity.id
_entity.type
_entity.pdbx_description
1 polymer ?
#
loop_
_entity_poly.entity_id
_entity_poly.type
_entity_poly.pdbx_seq_one_letter_code
_entity_poly.pdbx_strand_id
1 'polypeptide(L)'
;MHSNTEPKLHDLLYLKEHLTCNRYLADIRTGFVFKKLKKGNMFGLEQGLSHQLLVFLEGSCTIDYGCFLGKKFSAGEMVLIHRRSSYVGQVTEDMKIVVMSFDCLIGECDKLVFESYANYRSSIKYDFRATPIRYPLTDFFHLLIYYLQNGINCAHLHEIKHKELFLCLRWFYTKEEITYLFYELIGKSMDFRQFIYDNYKKVSSIAELIELS
;
A
#
# COMPACT_ATOMS: atom_id res chain seq x y z
N MET A 1 12.26 -44.32 4.30
CA MET A 1 11.58 -43.50 3.29
C MET A 1 10.42 -42.80 4.03
N HIS A 2 10.65 -41.58 4.52
CA HIS A 2 9.57 -40.76 5.07
C HIS A 2 9.00 -39.95 3.92
N SER A 3 7.78 -40.29 3.52
CA SER A 3 7.00 -39.49 2.58
C SER A 3 6.65 -38.18 3.27
N ASN A 4 7.37 -37.11 2.93
CA ASN A 4 6.96 -35.74 3.22
C ASN A 4 5.74 -35.41 2.35
N THR A 5 4.58 -35.88 2.73
CA THR A 5 3.32 -35.33 2.24
C THR A 5 3.07 -34.04 3.01
N GLU A 6 3.26 -32.90 2.35
CA GLU A 6 2.79 -31.61 2.88
C GLU A 6 1.33 -31.76 3.28
N PRO A 7 0.93 -31.35 4.50
CA PRO A 7 -0.45 -31.45 4.94
C PRO A 7 -1.33 -30.64 3.97
N LYS A 8 -2.38 -31.29 3.47
CA LYS A 8 -3.37 -30.58 2.63
C LYS A 8 -3.96 -29.46 3.48
N LEU A 9 -4.08 -28.27 2.89
CA LEU A 9 -4.57 -27.06 3.55
C LEU A 9 -5.90 -27.28 4.33
N HIS A 10 -6.73 -28.23 3.86
CA HIS A 10 -8.00 -28.59 4.47
C HIS A 10 -7.88 -29.37 5.79
N ASP A 11 -6.70 -29.88 6.14
CA ASP A 11 -6.45 -30.66 7.37
C ASP A 11 -5.89 -29.79 8.53
N LEU A 12 -5.69 -28.48 8.27
CA LEU A 12 -5.24 -27.56 9.30
C LEU A 12 -6.41 -27.18 10.21
N LEU A 13 -6.34 -27.56 11.48
CA LEU A 13 -7.31 -27.21 12.53
C LEU A 13 -7.68 -25.73 12.56
N TYR A 14 -6.71 -24.89 12.31
CA TYR A 14 -6.82 -23.44 12.30
C TYR A 14 -7.86 -22.90 11.29
N LEU A 15 -8.04 -23.56 10.14
CA LEU A 15 -9.02 -23.14 9.13
C LEU A 15 -10.47 -23.33 9.61
N LYS A 16 -10.76 -24.40 10.37
CA LYS A 16 -12.09 -24.66 10.92
C LYS A 16 -12.46 -23.69 12.03
N GLU A 17 -11.48 -23.30 12.84
CA GLU A 17 -11.66 -22.34 13.95
C GLU A 17 -11.77 -20.89 13.43
N HIS A 18 -11.10 -20.55 12.34
CA HIS A 18 -11.19 -19.22 11.72
C HIS A 18 -12.56 -18.88 11.13
N LEU A 19 -13.37 -19.87 10.76
CA LEU A 19 -14.73 -19.62 10.29
C LEU A 19 -15.64 -18.98 11.35
N THR A 20 -15.26 -19.03 12.61
CA THR A 20 -15.97 -18.38 13.73
C THR A 20 -15.41 -17.00 14.07
N CYS A 21 -14.29 -16.58 13.45
CA CYS A 21 -13.69 -15.29 13.69
C CYS A 21 -14.47 -14.21 12.92
N ASN A 22 -15.04 -13.24 13.64
CA ASN A 22 -15.74 -12.10 13.03
C ASN A 22 -14.82 -11.15 12.21
N ARG A 23 -13.49 -11.31 12.29
CA ARG A 23 -12.46 -10.61 11.51
C ARG A 23 -11.89 -11.47 10.38
N TYR A 24 -12.53 -12.58 10.06
CA TYR A 24 -12.06 -13.50 9.01
C TYR A 24 -12.02 -12.84 7.62
N LEU A 25 -13.03 -12.03 7.31
CA LEU A 25 -13.06 -11.26 6.07
C LEU A 25 -12.41 -9.90 6.32
N ALA A 26 -11.27 -9.67 5.65
CA ALA A 26 -10.66 -8.35 5.65
C ALA A 26 -11.59 -7.35 4.95
N ASP A 27 -11.70 -6.13 5.48
CA ASP A 27 -12.29 -5.03 4.73
C ASP A 27 -11.40 -4.78 3.50
N ILE A 28 -11.97 -4.99 2.30
CA ILE A 28 -11.24 -4.85 1.02
C ILE A 28 -10.67 -3.44 0.82
N ARG A 29 -11.16 -2.45 1.59
CA ARG A 29 -10.64 -1.07 1.57
C ARG A 29 -9.25 -0.94 2.16
N THR A 30 -8.87 -1.86 3.06
CA THR A 30 -7.54 -1.86 3.68
C THR A 30 -6.98 -3.27 3.63
N GLY A 31 -5.85 -3.46 2.95
CA GLY A 31 -5.22 -4.77 2.86
C GLY A 31 -4.50 -5.01 1.53
N PHE A 32 -4.10 -6.25 1.32
CA PHE A 32 -3.36 -6.68 0.14
C PHE A 32 -4.24 -7.52 -0.77
N VAL A 33 -4.18 -7.22 -2.07
CA VAL A 33 -4.84 -8.00 -3.12
C VAL A 33 -3.81 -8.41 -4.16
N PHE A 34 -3.71 -9.69 -4.45
CA PHE A 34 -2.88 -10.23 -5.53
C PHE A 34 -3.70 -10.40 -6.81
N LYS A 35 -3.17 -9.89 -7.93
CA LYS A 35 -3.83 -9.99 -9.25
C LYS A 35 -2.84 -10.51 -10.29
N LYS A 36 -3.38 -11.33 -11.23
CA LYS A 36 -2.72 -11.73 -12.47
C LYS A 36 -3.45 -11.06 -13.62
N LEU A 37 -2.75 -10.29 -14.42
CA LEU A 37 -3.31 -9.53 -15.53
C LEU A 37 -2.63 -9.95 -16.82
N LYS A 38 -3.40 -10.08 -17.89
CA LYS A 38 -2.90 -10.46 -19.21
C LYS A 38 -2.54 -9.22 -20.02
N LYS A 39 -1.58 -9.36 -20.93
CA LYS A 39 -1.23 -8.35 -21.92
C LYS A 39 -2.48 -7.80 -22.60
N GLY A 40 -2.57 -6.48 -22.70
CA GLY A 40 -3.71 -5.75 -23.26
C GLY A 40 -4.81 -5.46 -22.26
N ASN A 41 -4.82 -6.07 -21.06
CA ASN A 41 -5.79 -5.71 -20.03
C ASN A 41 -5.59 -4.26 -19.58
N MET A 42 -6.70 -3.59 -19.32
CA MET A 42 -6.72 -2.30 -18.63
C MET A 42 -6.97 -2.52 -17.13
N PHE A 43 -6.35 -1.70 -16.30
CA PHE A 43 -6.60 -1.67 -14.87
C PHE A 43 -6.54 -0.23 -14.38
N GLY A 44 -7.13 0.07 -13.25
CA GLY A 44 -7.14 1.43 -12.73
C GLY A 44 -8.19 1.63 -11.67
N LEU A 45 -8.36 2.87 -11.27
CA LEU A 45 -9.35 3.29 -10.29
C LEU A 45 -9.75 4.73 -10.57
N GLU A 46 -11.05 5.01 -10.51
CA GLU A 46 -11.57 6.37 -10.53
C GLU A 46 -11.83 6.83 -9.09
N GLN A 47 -11.20 7.92 -8.68
CA GLN A 47 -11.36 8.56 -7.37
C GLN A 47 -11.34 7.58 -6.18
N GLY A 48 -10.27 6.78 -6.09
CA GLY A 48 -10.12 5.78 -5.03
C GLY A 48 -10.25 6.37 -3.63
N LEU A 49 -10.99 5.69 -2.76
CA LEU A 49 -11.19 6.12 -1.38
C LEU A 49 -9.94 5.94 -0.51
N SER A 50 -9.07 5.01 -0.88
CA SER A 50 -7.84 4.64 -0.15
C SER A 50 -6.60 4.93 -0.99
N HIS A 51 -5.45 5.12 -0.32
CA HIS A 51 -4.15 5.09 -0.98
C HIS A 51 -3.86 3.70 -1.49
N GLN A 52 -3.18 3.56 -2.63
CA GLN A 52 -2.80 2.28 -3.19
C GLN A 52 -1.30 2.23 -3.47
N LEU A 53 -0.59 1.31 -2.83
CA LEU A 53 0.76 0.93 -3.22
C LEU A 53 0.65 -0.19 -4.26
N LEU A 54 1.02 0.10 -5.48
CA LEU A 54 1.11 -0.86 -6.58
C LEU A 54 2.51 -1.47 -6.59
N VAL A 55 2.60 -2.79 -6.56
CA VAL A 55 3.85 -3.56 -6.47
C VAL A 55 3.90 -4.51 -7.66
N PHE A 56 4.81 -4.25 -8.61
CA PHE A 56 4.94 -5.02 -9.84
C PHE A 56 5.96 -6.13 -9.64
N LEU A 57 5.52 -7.38 -9.74
CA LEU A 57 6.35 -8.55 -9.44
C LEU A 57 6.81 -9.28 -10.70
N GLU A 58 6.00 -9.29 -11.73
CA GLU A 58 6.31 -9.84 -13.05
C GLU A 58 5.65 -8.97 -14.13
N GLY A 59 6.26 -8.95 -15.33
CA GLY A 59 5.73 -8.26 -16.50
C GLY A 59 5.95 -6.76 -16.46
N SER A 60 5.17 -6.05 -17.28
CA SER A 60 5.27 -4.61 -17.44
C SER A 60 3.94 -3.95 -17.81
N CYS A 61 3.83 -2.65 -17.51
CA CYS A 61 2.66 -1.83 -17.85
C CYS A 61 3.05 -0.38 -18.10
N THR A 62 2.11 0.37 -18.65
CA THR A 62 2.12 1.83 -18.66
C THR A 62 1.00 2.35 -17.77
N ILE A 63 1.22 3.46 -17.09
CA ILE A 63 0.22 4.11 -16.22
C ILE A 63 0.15 5.59 -16.56
N ASP A 64 -1.09 6.07 -16.71
CA ASP A 64 -1.44 7.48 -16.74
C ASP A 64 -1.95 7.88 -15.34
N TYR A 65 -1.33 8.90 -14.74
CA TYR A 65 -1.65 9.39 -13.41
C TYR A 65 -1.53 10.90 -13.34
N GLY A 66 -2.65 11.60 -13.21
CA GLY A 66 -2.69 13.06 -13.22
C GLY A 66 -2.11 13.65 -14.50
N CYS A 67 -1.05 14.45 -14.39
CA CYS A 67 -0.32 15.01 -15.53
C CYS A 67 0.79 14.10 -16.09
N PHE A 68 1.03 12.97 -15.47
CA PHE A 68 2.07 12.01 -15.86
C PHE A 68 1.46 10.94 -16.77
N LEU A 69 1.70 11.04 -18.09
CA LEU A 69 1.16 10.13 -19.07
C LEU A 69 2.20 9.11 -19.53
N GLY A 70 1.74 7.88 -19.81
CA GLY A 70 2.55 6.80 -20.37
C GLY A 70 3.75 6.39 -19.51
N LYS A 71 3.70 6.57 -18.20
CA LYS A 71 4.80 6.15 -17.30
C LYS A 71 4.91 4.64 -17.29
N LYS A 72 6.11 4.14 -17.56
CA LYS A 72 6.41 2.71 -17.64
C LYS A 72 6.79 2.16 -16.28
N PHE A 73 6.27 0.99 -15.95
CA PHE A 73 6.59 0.22 -14.75
C PHE A 73 6.84 -1.23 -15.12
N SER A 74 7.80 -1.86 -14.44
CA SER A 74 8.28 -3.20 -14.71
C SER A 74 8.40 -4.04 -13.43
N ALA A 75 8.62 -5.33 -13.57
CA ALA A 75 8.89 -6.22 -12.45
C ALA A 75 10.02 -5.69 -11.55
N GLY A 76 9.84 -5.84 -10.23
CA GLY A 76 10.80 -5.34 -9.23
C GLY A 76 10.62 -3.87 -8.85
N GLU A 77 9.49 -3.26 -9.21
CA GLU A 77 9.19 -1.86 -8.97
C GLU A 77 7.91 -1.67 -8.17
N MET A 78 7.79 -0.55 -7.46
CA MET A 78 6.56 -0.15 -6.77
C MET A 78 6.32 1.35 -6.92
N VAL A 79 5.05 1.75 -6.84
CA VAL A 79 4.61 3.15 -6.91
C VAL A 79 3.37 3.37 -6.07
N LEU A 80 3.26 4.55 -5.47
CA LEU A 80 2.09 4.94 -4.68
C LEU A 80 1.13 5.79 -5.51
N ILE A 81 -0.15 5.41 -5.46
CA ILE A 81 -1.29 6.20 -5.95
C ILE A 81 -1.99 6.83 -4.75
N HIS A 82 -2.15 8.13 -4.79
CA HIS A 82 -2.84 8.85 -3.72
C HIS A 82 -4.36 8.60 -3.76
N ARG A 83 -5.00 8.55 -2.58
CA ARG A 83 -6.48 8.53 -2.49
C ARG A 83 -7.09 9.75 -3.19
N ARG A 84 -8.33 9.63 -3.67
CA ARG A 84 -9.05 10.65 -4.46
C ARG A 84 -8.37 11.02 -5.79
N SER A 85 -7.38 10.25 -6.21
CA SER A 85 -6.80 10.35 -7.53
C SER A 85 -7.35 9.27 -8.45
N SER A 86 -7.33 9.54 -9.75
CA SER A 86 -7.66 8.57 -10.79
C SER A 86 -6.40 8.14 -11.50
N TYR A 87 -6.31 6.88 -11.88
CA TYR A 87 -5.25 6.37 -12.74
C TYR A 87 -5.78 5.29 -13.67
N VAL A 88 -5.15 5.17 -14.82
CA VAL A 88 -5.43 4.12 -15.80
C VAL A 88 -4.12 3.47 -16.19
N GLY A 89 -4.07 2.15 -16.09
CA GLY A 89 -2.92 1.33 -16.48
C GLY A 89 -3.26 0.41 -17.64
N GLN A 90 -2.32 0.21 -18.54
CA GLN A 90 -2.37 -0.76 -19.63
C GLN A 90 -1.24 -1.76 -19.51
N VAL A 91 -1.60 -3.04 -19.45
CA VAL A 91 -0.65 -4.15 -19.34
C VAL A 91 0.06 -4.37 -20.69
N THR A 92 1.38 -4.22 -20.71
CA THR A 92 2.21 -4.41 -21.91
C THR A 92 2.78 -5.82 -22.04
N GLU A 93 2.97 -6.50 -20.90
CA GLU A 93 3.36 -7.92 -20.80
C GLU A 93 2.55 -8.58 -19.68
N ASP A 94 2.30 -9.89 -19.77
CA ASP A 94 1.58 -10.64 -18.72
C ASP A 94 2.17 -10.31 -17.35
N MET A 95 1.33 -9.83 -16.43
CA MET A 95 1.78 -9.17 -15.20
C MET A 95 1.22 -9.83 -13.94
N LYS A 96 2.06 -9.89 -12.91
CA LYS A 96 1.64 -10.16 -11.53
C LYS A 96 1.86 -8.90 -10.68
N ILE A 97 0.79 -8.48 -10.02
CA ILE A 97 0.79 -7.27 -9.18
C ILE A 97 0.18 -7.56 -7.81
N VAL A 98 0.78 -6.99 -6.78
CA VAL A 98 0.15 -6.84 -5.47
C VAL A 98 -0.30 -5.39 -5.31
N VAL A 99 -1.55 -5.18 -4.93
CA VAL A 99 -2.10 -3.88 -4.58
C VAL A 99 -2.32 -3.86 -3.08
N MET A 100 -1.65 -2.96 -2.38
CA MET A 100 -1.92 -2.69 -0.97
C MET A 100 -2.75 -1.43 -0.86
N SER A 101 -3.96 -1.55 -0.31
CA SER A 101 -4.83 -0.40 -0.03
C SER A 101 -4.75 -0.02 1.45
N PHE A 102 -4.70 1.29 1.76
CA PHE A 102 -4.67 1.81 3.13
C PHE A 102 -5.19 3.24 3.20
N ASP A 103 -5.81 3.60 4.32
CA ASP A 103 -6.41 4.93 4.51
C ASP A 103 -5.48 5.87 5.29
N CYS A 104 -4.71 5.33 6.23
CA CYS A 104 -3.75 6.08 7.03
C CYS A 104 -2.52 5.22 7.36
N LEU A 105 -1.44 5.88 7.73
CA LEU A 105 -0.26 5.23 8.26
C LEU A 105 -0.59 4.64 9.64
N ILE A 106 -0.29 3.35 9.83
CA ILE A 106 -0.86 2.55 10.94
C ILE A 106 -0.19 2.83 12.28
N GLY A 107 1.06 3.27 12.30
CA GLY A 107 1.81 3.44 13.55
C GLY A 107 2.07 4.89 13.95
N GLU A 108 2.07 5.19 15.25
CA GLU A 108 2.56 6.49 15.71
C GLU A 108 4.02 6.70 15.34
N CYS A 109 4.85 5.65 15.43
CA CYS A 109 6.24 5.68 14.98
C CYS A 109 6.36 6.01 13.49
N ASP A 110 5.47 5.48 12.64
CA ASP A 110 5.49 5.77 11.20
C ASP A 110 5.14 7.22 10.94
N LYS A 111 4.17 7.76 11.68
CA LYS A 111 3.80 9.18 11.59
C LYS A 111 4.96 10.10 11.94
N LEU A 112 5.64 9.86 13.07
CA LEU A 112 6.80 10.66 13.51
C LEU A 112 7.94 10.63 12.48
N VAL A 113 8.19 9.45 11.88
CA VAL A 113 9.18 9.30 10.82
C VAL A 113 8.81 10.13 9.58
N PHE A 114 7.57 10.02 9.12
CA PHE A 114 7.10 10.81 7.97
C PHE A 114 7.09 12.32 8.25
N GLU A 115 6.76 12.71 9.48
CA GLU A 115 6.86 14.10 9.93
C GLU A 115 8.29 14.62 9.84
N SER A 116 9.26 13.82 10.26
CA SER A 116 10.68 14.19 10.16
C SER A 116 11.17 14.37 8.70
N TYR A 117 10.45 13.79 7.73
CA TYR A 117 10.78 13.87 6.30
C TYR A 117 10.13 15.04 5.56
N ALA A 118 9.22 15.78 6.20
CA ALA A 118 8.54 16.92 5.58
C ALA A 118 9.52 17.95 5.00
N ASN A 119 10.62 18.20 5.71
CA ASN A 119 11.67 19.13 5.25
C ASN A 119 12.40 18.64 3.99
N TYR A 120 12.47 17.32 3.76
CA TYR A 120 13.08 16.75 2.56
C TYR A 120 12.21 16.89 1.32
N ARG A 121 10.89 16.96 1.50
CA ARG A 121 9.93 17.04 0.40
C ARG A 121 10.21 18.22 -0.53
N SER A 122 10.57 19.38 0.02
CA SER A 122 10.85 20.59 -0.77
C SER A 122 12.06 20.46 -1.70
N SER A 123 13.00 19.55 -1.40
CA SER A 123 14.19 19.28 -2.21
C SER A 123 13.96 18.23 -3.30
N ILE A 124 12.83 17.52 -3.28
CA ILE A 124 12.52 16.42 -4.20
C ILE A 124 11.71 16.92 -5.38
N LYS A 125 12.23 16.70 -6.59
CA LYS A 125 11.46 16.85 -7.82
C LYS A 125 10.64 15.59 -8.06
N TYR A 126 9.35 15.64 -7.77
CA TYR A 126 8.44 14.52 -7.99
C TYR A 126 8.07 14.41 -9.47
N ASP A 127 8.24 13.22 -10.04
CA ASP A 127 7.99 12.92 -11.45
C ASP A 127 7.24 11.60 -11.68
N PHE A 128 6.61 11.04 -10.65
CA PHE A 128 5.86 9.79 -10.68
C PHE A 128 6.67 8.64 -11.29
N ARG A 129 7.85 8.39 -10.76
CA ARG A 129 8.71 7.25 -11.15
C ARG A 129 8.61 6.12 -10.14
N ALA A 130 9.07 4.95 -10.57
CA ALA A 130 9.13 3.76 -9.73
C ALA A 130 10.15 3.88 -8.60
N THR A 131 9.84 3.23 -7.48
CA THR A 131 10.80 2.89 -6.42
C THR A 131 11.13 1.40 -6.52
N PRO A 132 12.42 0.99 -6.52
CA PRO A 132 12.79 -0.41 -6.69
C PRO A 132 12.41 -1.23 -5.46
N ILE A 133 11.98 -2.46 -5.68
CA ILE A 133 11.78 -3.47 -4.62
C ILE A 133 13.14 -4.12 -4.34
N ARG A 134 13.56 -4.14 -3.08
CA ARG A 134 14.82 -4.75 -2.63
C ARG A 134 14.56 -5.83 -1.59
N TYR A 135 15.55 -6.72 -1.42
CA TYR A 135 15.56 -7.58 -0.25
C TYR A 135 15.49 -6.73 1.04
N PRO A 136 14.65 -7.10 2.06
CA PRO A 136 13.86 -8.32 2.16
C PRO A 136 12.44 -8.23 1.57
N LEU A 137 12.05 -7.11 0.93
CA LEU A 137 10.68 -6.96 0.39
C LEU A 137 10.35 -7.95 -0.73
N THR A 138 11.34 -8.42 -1.49
CA THR A 138 11.13 -9.49 -2.48
C THR A 138 10.57 -10.74 -1.81
N ASP A 139 11.19 -11.22 -0.74
CA ASP A 139 10.75 -12.42 -0.01
C ASP A 139 9.44 -12.19 0.74
N PHE A 140 9.26 -10.97 1.29
CA PHE A 140 8.02 -10.54 1.90
C PHE A 140 6.83 -10.71 0.93
N PHE A 141 6.96 -10.21 -0.31
CA PHE A 141 5.86 -10.31 -1.29
C PHE A 141 5.66 -11.74 -1.78
N HIS A 142 6.71 -12.54 -1.95
CA HIS A 142 6.58 -13.96 -2.30
C HIS A 142 5.80 -14.71 -1.22
N LEU A 143 6.15 -14.54 0.05
CA LEU A 143 5.45 -15.17 1.17
C LEU A 143 4.00 -14.67 1.31
N LEU A 144 3.77 -13.36 1.14
CA LEU A 144 2.43 -12.79 1.16
C LEU A 144 1.53 -13.40 0.08
N ILE A 145 2.05 -13.51 -1.16
CA ILE A 145 1.30 -14.14 -2.26
C ILE A 145 0.96 -15.59 -1.93
N TYR A 146 1.91 -16.34 -1.38
CA TYR A 146 1.67 -17.72 -0.95
C TYR A 146 0.50 -17.79 0.02
N TYR A 147 0.45 -16.91 1.02
CA TYR A 147 -0.68 -16.84 1.96
C TYR A 147 -2.00 -16.54 1.26
N LEU A 148 -2.04 -15.50 0.43
CA LEU A 148 -3.26 -15.08 -0.26
C LEU A 148 -3.78 -16.16 -1.22
N GLN A 149 -2.89 -16.86 -1.93
CA GLN A 149 -3.27 -17.94 -2.86
C GLN A 149 -3.77 -19.19 -2.14
N ASN A 150 -3.35 -19.40 -0.89
CA ASN A 150 -3.81 -20.50 -0.06
C ASN A 150 -4.98 -20.15 0.86
N GLY A 151 -5.66 -19.04 0.60
CA GLY A 151 -6.89 -18.64 1.30
C GLY A 151 -6.68 -17.98 2.66
N ILE A 152 -5.44 -17.69 3.05
CA ILE A 152 -5.15 -16.94 4.27
C ILE A 152 -5.32 -15.46 3.95
N ASN A 153 -6.53 -14.92 4.22
CA ASN A 153 -6.92 -13.56 3.86
C ASN A 153 -7.72 -12.87 5.00
N CYS A 154 -7.33 -13.09 6.25
CA CYS A 154 -7.99 -12.46 7.39
C CYS A 154 -7.41 -11.07 7.69
N ALA A 155 -8.18 -10.24 8.40
CA ALA A 155 -7.76 -8.89 8.78
C ALA A 155 -6.44 -8.88 9.58
N HIS A 156 -6.21 -9.90 10.42
CA HIS A 156 -4.98 -10.02 11.20
C HIS A 156 -3.73 -10.21 10.31
N LEU A 157 -3.83 -11.03 9.24
CA LEU A 157 -2.73 -11.16 8.28
C LEU A 157 -2.39 -9.81 7.67
N HIS A 158 -3.39 -9.08 7.20
CA HIS A 158 -3.19 -7.78 6.55
C HIS A 158 -2.59 -6.75 7.52
N GLU A 159 -3.05 -6.70 8.77
CA GLU A 159 -2.49 -5.82 9.82
C GLU A 159 -1.01 -6.12 10.09
N ILE A 160 -0.65 -7.40 10.27
CA ILE A 160 0.73 -7.82 10.54
C ILE A 160 1.62 -7.51 9.33
N LYS A 161 1.17 -7.88 8.12
CA LYS A 161 1.92 -7.66 6.88
C LYS A 161 2.06 -6.18 6.53
N HIS A 162 1.10 -5.36 6.88
CA HIS A 162 1.22 -3.91 6.74
C HIS A 162 2.33 -3.35 7.65
N LYS A 163 2.34 -3.73 8.93
CA LYS A 163 3.38 -3.31 9.88
C LYS A 163 4.77 -3.78 9.45
N GLU A 164 4.89 -5.03 9.00
CA GLU A 164 6.14 -5.61 8.50
C GLU A 164 6.66 -4.84 7.27
N LEU A 165 5.78 -4.52 6.30
CA LEU A 165 6.14 -3.73 5.12
C LEU A 165 6.73 -2.37 5.51
N PHE A 166 6.05 -1.61 6.38
CA PHE A 166 6.53 -0.30 6.81
C PHE A 166 7.83 -0.40 7.63
N LEU A 167 7.99 -1.45 8.42
CA LEU A 167 9.25 -1.72 9.11
C LEU A 167 10.39 -1.92 8.10
N CYS A 168 10.18 -2.76 7.09
CA CYS A 168 11.18 -3.01 6.02
C CYS A 168 11.50 -1.72 5.26
N LEU A 169 10.50 -0.92 4.90
CA LEU A 169 10.74 0.36 4.22
C LEU A 169 11.65 1.27 5.04
N ARG A 170 11.41 1.41 6.35
CA ARG A 170 12.22 2.26 7.23
C ARG A 170 13.67 1.79 7.38
N TRP A 171 13.92 0.49 7.33
CA TRP A 171 15.26 -0.07 7.56
C TRP A 171 16.09 -0.20 6.29
N PHE A 172 15.47 -0.41 5.14
CA PHE A 172 16.16 -0.78 3.90
C PHE A 172 16.08 0.28 2.81
N TYR A 173 15.37 1.37 3.04
CA TYR A 173 15.26 2.50 2.10
C TYR A 173 15.80 3.78 2.71
N THR A 174 16.36 4.65 1.89
CA THR A 174 16.85 5.96 2.31
C THR A 174 15.68 6.90 2.59
N LYS A 175 15.96 7.95 3.35
CA LYS A 175 14.97 9.03 3.60
C LYS A 175 14.44 9.63 2.31
N GLU A 176 15.32 9.81 1.32
CA GLU A 176 14.96 10.36 0.02
C GLU A 176 14.01 9.44 -0.73
N GLU A 177 14.28 8.12 -0.78
CA GLU A 177 13.42 7.14 -1.44
C GLU A 177 12.05 7.03 -0.77
N ILE A 178 12.02 7.02 0.57
CA ILE A 178 10.75 7.00 1.32
C ILE A 178 9.98 8.31 1.08
N THR A 179 10.66 9.45 1.14
CA THR A 179 10.02 10.75 0.89
C THR A 179 9.49 10.83 -0.54
N TYR A 180 10.21 10.27 -1.50
CA TYR A 180 9.77 10.20 -2.87
C TYR A 180 8.55 9.28 -3.04
N LEU A 181 8.61 8.04 -2.52
CA LEU A 181 7.51 7.08 -2.63
C LEU A 181 6.22 7.62 -2.00
N PHE A 182 6.33 8.26 -0.83
CA PHE A 182 5.18 8.81 -0.09
C PHE A 182 5.02 10.33 -0.26
N TYR A 183 5.57 10.90 -1.35
CA TYR A 183 5.62 12.34 -1.60
C TYR A 183 4.29 13.07 -1.40
N GLU A 184 3.21 12.48 -1.86
CA GLU A 184 1.87 13.08 -1.76
C GLU A 184 1.23 12.94 -0.37
N LEU A 185 1.75 12.05 0.47
CA LEU A 185 1.32 11.85 1.85
C LEU A 185 2.09 12.73 2.84
N ILE A 186 3.38 12.91 2.60
CA ILE A 186 4.26 13.70 3.47
C ILE A 186 3.87 15.17 3.36
N GLY A 187 3.60 15.79 4.49
CA GLY A 187 3.22 17.19 4.60
C GLY A 187 1.72 17.47 4.60
N LYS A 188 0.91 16.74 3.83
CA LYS A 188 -0.55 16.96 3.78
C LYS A 188 -1.28 16.48 5.05
N SER A 189 -0.86 15.37 5.63
CA SER A 189 -1.44 14.86 6.87
C SER A 189 -1.01 15.66 8.09
N MET A 190 0.15 16.32 8.04
CA MET A 190 0.64 17.22 9.07
C MET A 190 -0.16 18.52 9.10
N ASP A 191 -0.35 19.16 7.96
CA ASP A 191 -1.10 20.42 7.86
C ASP A 191 -2.50 20.29 8.47
N PHE A 192 -3.22 19.19 8.15
CA PHE A 192 -4.56 18.97 8.70
C PHE A 192 -4.54 18.63 10.19
N ARG A 193 -3.58 17.83 10.66
CA ARG A 193 -3.45 17.52 12.09
C ARG A 193 -3.06 18.72 12.90
N GLN A 194 -2.05 19.46 12.45
CA GLN A 194 -1.64 20.69 13.08
C GLN A 194 -2.81 21.67 13.13
N PHE A 195 -3.55 21.80 12.03
CA PHE A 195 -4.78 22.57 11.98
C PHE A 195 -5.82 22.12 13.03
N ILE A 196 -6.05 20.81 13.17
CA ILE A 196 -6.94 20.25 14.20
C ILE A 196 -6.41 20.56 15.60
N TYR A 197 -5.12 20.29 15.87
CA TYR A 197 -4.51 20.56 17.17
C TYR A 197 -4.56 22.04 17.56
N ASP A 198 -4.36 22.95 16.63
CA ASP A 198 -4.38 24.39 16.87
C ASP A 198 -5.78 24.95 17.08
N ASN A 199 -6.80 24.26 16.57
CA ASN A 199 -8.16 24.78 16.55
C ASN A 199 -9.18 23.99 17.37
N TYR A 200 -8.93 22.70 17.73
CA TYR A 200 -9.96 21.88 18.42
C TYR A 200 -10.43 22.44 19.76
N LYS A 201 -9.60 23.23 20.46
CA LYS A 201 -9.96 23.91 21.71
C LYS A 201 -10.70 25.24 21.51
N LYS A 202 -10.71 25.77 20.30
CA LYS A 202 -11.30 27.07 19.95
C LYS A 202 -12.70 26.93 19.38
N VAL A 203 -13.11 25.71 19.02
CA VAL A 203 -14.40 25.42 18.41
C VAL A 203 -15.20 24.49 19.31
N SER A 204 -16.51 24.66 19.31
CA SER A 204 -17.45 23.87 20.10
C SER A 204 -18.12 22.76 19.29
N SER A 205 -17.96 22.76 17.97
CA SER A 205 -18.55 21.76 17.08
C SER A 205 -17.63 21.41 15.90
N ILE A 206 -17.89 20.24 15.31
CA ILE A 206 -17.21 19.81 14.07
C ILE A 206 -17.57 20.74 12.90
N ALA A 207 -18.79 21.29 12.88
CA ALA A 207 -19.21 22.23 11.84
C ALA A 207 -18.35 23.50 11.85
N GLU A 208 -18.11 24.10 13.03
CA GLU A 208 -17.21 25.25 13.18
C GLU A 208 -15.78 24.93 12.78
N LEU A 209 -15.31 23.69 13.04
CA LEU A 209 -13.97 23.25 12.62
C LEU A 209 -13.85 23.13 11.10
N ILE A 210 -14.92 22.72 10.43
CA ILE A 210 -14.99 22.63 8.96
C ILE A 210 -15.00 24.03 8.33
N GLU A 211 -15.70 24.99 8.94
CA GLU A 211 -15.71 26.39 8.45
C GLU A 211 -14.34 27.09 8.55
N LEU A 212 -13.48 26.61 9.48
CA LEU A 212 -12.12 27.12 9.65
C LEU A 212 -11.10 26.44 8.73
N SER A 213 -11.45 25.32 8.04
CA SER A 213 -10.53 24.55 7.22
C SER A 213 -10.58 24.97 5.74
#